data_f5a0eca29951bd6d858faff9945c66d8
#
_entry.id   f5a0eca29951bd6d858faff9945c66d8
#
_cell.length_a   1.000
_cell.length_b   1.000
_cell.length_c   1.000
_cell.angle_alpha   90.00
_cell.angle_beta   90.00
_cell.angle_gamma   90.00
#
_symmetry.space_group_name_H-M   'P 1'
#
loop_
_entity.id
_entity.type
_entity.pdbx_description
1 polymer ?
#
loop_
_entity_poly.entity_id
_entity_poly.type
_entity_poly.pdbx_seq_one_letter_code
_entity_poly.pdbx_strand_id
1 'polypeptide(L)'
;MTVFDEKRGDLERYEFMMGTERGRLAVALDLLTDSLIMVGQHGVYCASSRNPSKPALDLQAVLGGIEGAKALIQSVMEELRVQREAARAEGPSGA
;
A
#
# COMPACT_ATOMS: atom_id res chain seq x y z
N MET A 1 -18.72 -4.90 -23.77
CA MET A 1 -17.95 -4.06 -22.84
C MET A 1 -16.60 -3.75 -23.46
N THR A 2 -16.25 -2.48 -23.48
CA THR A 2 -14.99 -2.07 -24.06
C THR A 2 -13.89 -2.04 -23.02
N VAL A 3 -12.64 -2.12 -23.47
CA VAL A 3 -11.48 -2.02 -22.58
C VAL A 3 -11.51 -0.69 -21.81
N PHE A 4 -12.10 0.32 -22.40
CA PHE A 4 -12.26 1.63 -21.81
C PHE A 4 -13.11 1.60 -20.54
N ASP A 5 -14.19 0.83 -20.59
CA ASP A 5 -15.11 0.72 -19.43
C ASP A 5 -14.47 -0.04 -18.28
N GLU A 6 -13.65 -1.05 -18.59
CA GLU A 6 -12.94 -1.81 -17.58
C GLU A 6 -11.96 -0.92 -16.81
N LYS A 7 -11.18 -0.11 -17.52
CA LYS A 7 -10.23 0.81 -16.90
C LYS A 7 -10.93 1.85 -16.04
N ARG A 8 -12.08 2.32 -16.51
CA ARG A 8 -12.85 3.31 -15.77
C ARG A 8 -13.37 2.72 -14.46
N GLY A 9 -13.86 1.51 -14.51
CA GLY A 9 -14.33 0.83 -13.31
C GLY A 9 -13.21 0.60 -12.31
N ASP A 10 -12.01 0.27 -12.79
CA ASP A 10 -10.85 0.06 -11.93
C ASP A 10 -10.42 1.37 -11.26
N LEU A 11 -10.44 2.48 -11.98
CA LEU A 11 -10.12 3.79 -11.42
C LEU A 11 -11.12 4.20 -10.35
N GLU A 12 -12.41 4.02 -10.61
CA GLU A 12 -13.45 4.35 -9.64
C GLU A 12 -13.30 3.51 -8.37
N ARG A 13 -12.99 2.23 -8.54
CA ARG A 13 -12.75 1.33 -7.41
C ARG A 13 -11.54 1.78 -6.61
N TYR A 14 -10.46 2.13 -7.29
CA TYR A 14 -9.25 2.61 -6.64
C TYR A 14 -9.52 3.88 -5.84
N GLU A 15 -10.23 4.84 -6.43
CA GLU A 15 -10.57 6.07 -5.75
C GLU A 15 -11.40 5.81 -4.49
N PHE A 16 -12.36 4.89 -4.59
CA PHE A 16 -13.17 4.51 -3.44
C PHE A 16 -12.28 3.90 -2.34
N MET A 17 -11.39 2.99 -2.72
CA MET A 17 -10.49 2.35 -1.76
C MET A 17 -9.61 3.37 -1.06
N MET A 18 -9.08 4.35 -1.81
CA MET A 18 -8.20 5.36 -1.23
C MET A 18 -8.95 6.32 -0.31
N GLY A 19 -10.28 6.39 -0.43
CA GLY A 19 -11.10 7.21 0.44
C GLY A 19 -11.47 6.56 1.77
N THR A 20 -11.16 5.27 1.94
CA THR A 20 -11.50 4.54 3.17
C THR A 20 -10.24 4.06 3.87
N GLU A 21 -10.32 3.92 5.19
CA GLU A 21 -9.21 3.39 5.98
C GLU A 21 -8.87 1.96 5.56
N ARG A 22 -9.90 1.12 5.46
CA ARG A 22 -9.71 -0.28 5.07
C ARG A 22 -9.10 -0.39 3.67
N GLY A 23 -9.57 0.44 2.74
CA GLY A 23 -9.05 0.44 1.38
C GLY A 23 -7.59 0.86 1.33
N ARG A 24 -7.24 1.92 2.06
CA ARG A 24 -5.85 2.38 2.10
C ARG A 24 -4.92 1.34 2.71
N LEU A 25 -5.37 0.65 3.75
CA LEU A 25 -4.58 -0.42 4.36
C LEU A 25 -4.45 -1.62 3.41
N ALA A 26 -5.49 -1.93 2.64
CA ALA A 26 -5.42 -2.98 1.64
C ALA A 26 -4.40 -2.66 0.55
N VAL A 27 -4.38 -1.41 0.08
CA VAL A 27 -3.39 -0.97 -0.90
C VAL A 27 -1.98 -1.02 -0.31
N ALA A 28 -1.83 -0.59 0.94
CA ALA A 28 -0.54 -0.68 1.62
C ALA A 28 -0.05 -2.13 1.72
N LEU A 29 -0.95 -3.06 2.03
CA LEU A 29 -0.62 -4.48 2.09
C LEU A 29 -0.15 -4.99 0.72
N ASP A 30 -0.84 -4.60 -0.34
CA ASP A 30 -0.45 -5.01 -1.69
C ASP A 30 0.94 -4.49 -2.04
N LEU A 31 1.23 -3.23 -1.72
CA LEU A 31 2.54 -2.65 -1.97
C LEU A 31 3.65 -3.37 -1.22
N LEU A 32 3.41 -3.67 0.06
CA LEU A 32 4.37 -4.41 0.87
C LEU A 32 4.56 -5.83 0.37
N THR A 33 3.47 -6.49 -0.02
CA THR A 33 3.51 -7.85 -0.54
C THR A 33 4.32 -7.90 -1.84
N ASP A 34 4.09 -6.96 -2.74
CA ASP A 34 4.84 -6.90 -3.99
C ASP A 34 6.32 -6.68 -3.74
N SER A 35 6.67 -5.79 -2.81
CA SER A 35 8.06 -5.55 -2.44
C SER A 35 8.71 -6.81 -1.86
N LEU A 36 7.99 -7.52 -1.00
CA LEU A 36 8.46 -8.77 -0.40
C LEU A 36 8.70 -9.84 -1.46
N ILE A 37 7.78 -9.96 -2.41
CA ILE A 37 7.91 -10.92 -3.51
C ILE A 37 9.14 -10.60 -4.36
N MET A 38 9.35 -9.33 -4.70
CA MET A 38 10.50 -8.92 -5.49
C MET A 38 11.81 -9.27 -4.79
N VAL A 39 11.91 -8.97 -3.51
CA VAL A 39 13.11 -9.29 -2.74
C VAL A 39 13.32 -10.79 -2.64
N GLY A 40 12.25 -11.54 -2.40
CA GLY A 40 12.33 -12.99 -2.31
C GLY A 40 12.77 -13.64 -3.61
N GLN A 41 12.21 -13.19 -4.73
CA GLN A 41 12.58 -13.72 -6.05
C GLN A 41 14.04 -13.42 -6.37
N HIS A 42 14.51 -12.24 -6.02
CA HIS A 42 15.90 -11.89 -6.23
C HIS A 42 16.83 -12.77 -5.38
N GLY A 43 16.46 -13.01 -4.14
CA GLY A 43 17.21 -13.89 -3.26
C GLY A 43 17.35 -15.31 -3.82
N VAL A 44 16.24 -15.86 -4.31
CA VAL A 44 16.23 -17.18 -4.94
C VAL A 44 17.12 -17.20 -6.19
N TYR A 45 17.01 -16.15 -7.01
CA TYR A 45 17.83 -16.02 -8.20
C TYR A 45 19.32 -16.04 -7.85
N CYS A 46 19.72 -15.23 -6.89
CA CYS A 46 21.12 -15.16 -6.47
C CYS A 46 21.64 -16.48 -5.91
N ALA A 47 20.78 -17.19 -5.16
CA ALA A 47 21.17 -18.46 -4.56
C ALA A 47 21.32 -19.60 -5.57
N SER A 48 20.52 -19.57 -6.65
CA SER A 48 20.51 -20.66 -7.62
C SER A 48 21.35 -20.42 -8.85
N SER A 49 21.77 -19.18 -9.10
CA SER A 49 22.51 -18.83 -10.30
C SER A 49 24.02 -18.91 -10.06
N ARG A 50 24.71 -19.54 -11.00
CA ARG A 50 26.19 -19.59 -10.95
C ARG A 50 26.81 -18.26 -11.35
N ASN A 51 26.04 -17.44 -12.08
CA ASN A 51 26.52 -16.16 -12.56
C ASN A 51 25.42 -15.13 -12.38
N PRO A 52 25.20 -14.64 -11.17
CA PRO A 52 24.09 -13.75 -10.84
C PRO A 52 24.32 -12.33 -11.34
N SER A 53 24.69 -12.19 -12.60
CA SER A 53 24.97 -10.86 -13.12
C SER A 53 23.71 -10.08 -13.46
N LYS A 54 22.57 -10.75 -13.63
CA LYS A 54 21.39 -10.07 -14.12
C LYS A 54 20.14 -10.91 -13.98
N PRO A 55 18.97 -10.28 -13.99
CA PRO A 55 18.79 -8.85 -13.83
C PRO A 55 18.99 -8.45 -12.40
N ALA A 56 19.41 -7.23 -12.21
CA ALA A 56 19.49 -6.68 -10.86
C ALA A 56 18.08 -6.40 -10.36
N LEU A 57 17.89 -6.56 -9.07
CA LEU A 57 16.65 -6.13 -8.42
C LEU A 57 16.53 -4.62 -8.56
N ASP A 58 15.34 -4.15 -8.92
CA ASP A 58 15.07 -2.73 -8.96
C ASP A 58 14.81 -2.24 -7.54
N LEU A 59 15.86 -1.82 -6.88
CA LEU A 59 15.78 -1.34 -5.51
C LEU A 59 14.93 -0.08 -5.39
N GLN A 60 14.91 0.75 -6.43
CA GLN A 60 14.06 1.94 -6.41
C GLN A 60 12.58 1.57 -6.40
N ALA A 61 12.19 0.55 -7.16
CA ALA A 61 10.81 0.08 -7.15
C ALA A 61 10.44 -0.50 -5.79
N VAL A 62 11.35 -1.26 -5.17
CA VAL A 62 11.12 -1.82 -3.85
C VAL A 62 10.94 -0.71 -2.83
N LEU A 63 11.85 0.25 -2.82
CA LEU A 63 11.77 1.38 -1.89
C LEU A 63 10.52 2.21 -2.13
N GLY A 64 10.16 2.43 -3.40
CA GLY A 64 8.94 3.16 -3.75
C GLY A 64 7.70 2.49 -3.18
N GLY A 65 7.62 1.17 -3.27
CA GLY A 65 6.50 0.42 -2.69
C GLY A 65 6.44 0.55 -1.18
N ILE A 66 7.58 0.44 -0.52
CA ILE A 66 7.67 0.57 0.94
C ILE A 66 7.29 2.00 1.38
N GLU A 67 7.81 3.00 0.71
CA GLU A 67 7.49 4.40 1.04
C GLU A 67 6.01 4.71 0.79
N GLY A 68 5.44 4.17 -0.29
CA GLY A 68 4.02 4.31 -0.57
C GLY A 68 3.16 3.68 0.52
N ALA A 69 3.52 2.48 0.95
CA ALA A 69 2.81 1.80 2.03
C ALA A 69 2.92 2.59 3.34
N LYS A 70 4.11 3.11 3.64
CA LYS A 70 4.34 3.93 4.83
C LYS A 70 3.44 5.16 4.83
N ALA A 71 3.36 5.86 3.70
CA ALA A 71 2.53 7.05 3.59
C ALA A 71 1.05 6.73 3.81
N LEU A 72 0.57 5.62 3.26
CA LEU A 72 -0.81 5.20 3.44
C LEU A 72 -1.11 4.85 4.88
N ILE A 73 -0.22 4.13 5.53
CA ILE A 73 -0.38 3.75 6.93
C ILE A 73 -0.39 5.00 7.82
N GLN A 74 0.52 5.95 7.56
CA GLN A 74 0.55 7.20 8.31
C GLN A 74 -0.72 8.00 8.11
N SER A 75 -1.27 8.00 6.89
CA SER A 75 -2.54 8.68 6.60
C SER A 75 -3.68 8.09 7.44
N VAL A 76 -3.75 6.76 7.54
CA VAL A 76 -4.77 6.10 8.35
C VAL A 76 -4.56 6.41 9.83
N MET A 77 -3.33 6.37 10.31
CA MET A 77 -3.02 6.69 11.71
C MET A 77 -3.46 8.11 12.07
N GLU A 78 -3.21 9.06 11.19
CA GLU A 78 -3.60 10.45 11.41
C GLU A 78 -5.11 10.60 11.45
N GLU A 79 -5.80 9.94 10.53
CA GLU A 79 -7.27 9.98 10.50
C GLU A 79 -7.87 9.38 11.77
N LEU A 80 -7.32 8.26 12.25
CA LEU A 80 -7.77 7.63 13.48
C LEU A 80 -7.50 8.54 14.69
N ARG A 81 -6.36 9.23 14.68
CA ARG A 81 -6.03 10.18 15.75
C ARG A 81 -7.04 11.32 15.80
N VAL A 82 -7.37 11.87 14.64
CA VAL A 82 -8.34 12.96 14.54
C VAL A 82 -9.72 12.49 15.01
N GLN A 83 -10.14 11.30 14.58
CA GLN A 83 -11.41 10.74 15.00
C GLN A 83 -11.47 10.51 16.50
N ARG A 84 -10.37 10.04 17.08
CA ARG A 84 -10.29 9.78 18.52
C ARG A 84 -10.37 11.09 19.30
N GLU A 85 -9.71 12.12 18.84
CA GLU A 85 -9.77 13.44 19.48
C GLU A 85 -11.16 14.04 19.38
N ALA A 86 -11.80 13.90 18.21
CA ALA A 86 -13.17 14.38 18.03
C ALA A 86 -14.15 13.65 18.96
N ALA A 87 -14.01 12.34 19.06
CA ALA A 87 -14.84 11.54 19.95
C ALA A 87 -14.60 11.93 21.41
N ARG A 88 -13.37 12.22 21.79
CA ARG A 88 -13.04 12.65 23.13
C ARG A 88 -13.64 14.02 23.44
N ALA A 89 -13.61 14.92 22.47
CA ALA A 89 -14.18 16.25 22.62
C ALA A 89 -15.70 16.21 22.73
N GLU A 90 -16.34 15.31 21.98
CA GLU A 90 -17.79 15.11 22.03
C GLU A 90 -18.18 14.19 23.17
N GLY A 91 -17.20 13.48 23.72
CA GLY A 91 -17.41 12.42 24.65
C GLY A 91 -18.16 12.86 25.86
N PRO A 92 -18.09 12.16 26.96
CA PRO A 92 -19.04 12.25 28.07
C PRO A 92 -19.20 13.64 28.68
N SER A 93 -19.03 14.65 27.88
CA SER A 93 -19.26 16.02 28.29
C SER A 93 -20.65 16.24 28.79
N GLY A 94 -21.57 15.43 28.33
CA GLY A 94 -22.93 15.46 28.83
C GLY A 94 -23.10 14.74 30.15
N ALA A 95 -22.12 14.00 30.52
CA ALA A 95 -22.21 13.26 31.79
C ALA A 95 -21.92 14.15 32.97
#